data_05ddf4022c6e39c25fd9516ccb0ec278
#
_entry.id   05ddf4022c6e39c25fd9516ccb0ec278
#
_cell.length_a   1.000
_cell.length_b   1.000
_cell.length_c   1.000
_cell.angle_alpha   90.00
_cell.angle_beta   90.00
_cell.angle_gamma   90.00
#
_symmetry.space_group_name_H-M   'P 1'
#
loop_
_entity.id
_entity.type
_entity.pdbx_description
1 polymer ?
#
loop_
_entity_poly.entity_id
_entity_poly.type
_entity_poly.pdbx_seq_one_letter_code
_entity_poly.pdbx_strand_id
1 'polypeptide(L)'
;MTKRINFGKLRDVLEVPDLIGLQVDSYRDFLQRDVPPAERKNQGLQEVFNEIFPIESFDKQMSLEFVSYEIGAASEQKGDVVDCIKDGKIYDAPLYVDFLLKVNGAEVPERVYMGDIPIMTEQGTFVINGAERVIISQLHRSPGICFEKTRHTSGRTLYSYRIIPDRGSWMDVQFDINDYIYIYLDRRRRRRKFYITTFLRAIGYPTNRDILSECYEVKKHSVSSLLKQKDLSGFYTVDDITTEDDVLVIDELVQLTEN
;
A
#
# COMPACT_ATOMS: atom_id res chain seq x y z
N MET A 1 7.62 -29.41 16.70
CA MET A 1 9.01 -29.30 17.20
C MET A 1 9.73 -30.64 17.06
N THR A 2 10.77 -30.70 16.28
CA THR A 2 11.57 -31.91 16.09
C THR A 2 12.30 -32.20 17.41
N LYS A 3 12.10 -33.42 17.98
CA LYS A 3 12.72 -33.80 19.24
C LYS A 3 14.23 -33.98 19.02
N ARG A 4 15.05 -33.10 19.60
CA ARG A 4 16.51 -33.23 19.57
C ARG A 4 16.98 -34.32 20.51
N ILE A 5 17.94 -35.14 20.06
CA ILE A 5 18.55 -36.17 20.84
C ILE A 5 19.99 -35.75 21.17
N ASN A 6 20.30 -35.59 22.45
CA ASN A 6 21.65 -35.23 22.90
C ASN A 6 22.48 -36.51 23.11
N PHE A 7 23.55 -36.69 22.34
CA PHE A 7 24.51 -37.77 22.45
C PHE A 7 25.74 -37.40 23.32
N GLY A 8 25.79 -36.17 23.83
CA GLY A 8 26.87 -35.68 24.67
C GLY A 8 26.74 -36.14 26.13
N LYS A 9 27.88 -36.19 26.83
CA LYS A 9 27.95 -36.51 28.25
C LYS A 9 27.82 -35.24 29.13
N LEU A 10 27.88 -34.06 28.54
CA LEU A 10 27.74 -32.77 29.22
C LEU A 10 26.27 -32.38 29.29
N ARG A 11 25.85 -31.74 30.41
CA ARG A 11 24.54 -31.15 30.53
C ARG A 11 24.42 -29.95 29.57
N ASP A 12 23.30 -29.89 28.86
CA ASP A 12 22.95 -28.70 28.07
C ASP A 12 22.76 -27.52 29.04
N VAL A 13 23.59 -26.51 28.92
CA VAL A 13 23.52 -25.28 29.73
C VAL A 13 22.48 -24.33 29.16
N LEU A 14 22.32 -24.32 27.82
CA LEU A 14 21.35 -23.51 27.08
C LEU A 14 20.71 -24.38 26.02
N GLU A 15 19.40 -24.21 25.81
CA GLU A 15 18.73 -24.82 24.69
C GLU A 15 19.24 -24.20 23.39
N VAL A 16 19.60 -25.05 22.42
CA VAL A 16 20.01 -24.57 21.09
C VAL A 16 18.77 -24.00 20.39
N PRO A 17 18.77 -22.71 19.98
CA PRO A 17 17.63 -22.12 19.32
C PRO A 17 17.32 -22.83 18.00
N ASP A 18 16.05 -22.85 17.64
CA ASP A 18 15.63 -23.36 16.33
C ASP A 18 15.95 -22.31 15.26
N LEU A 19 16.99 -22.59 14.45
CA LEU A 19 17.48 -21.65 13.43
C LEU A 19 16.52 -21.48 12.24
N ILE A 20 15.64 -22.46 12.00
CA ILE A 20 14.63 -22.41 10.92
C ILE A 20 13.23 -22.05 11.45
N GLY A 21 13.06 -21.97 12.77
CA GLY A 21 11.79 -21.71 13.42
C GLY A 21 11.15 -20.41 12.93
N LEU A 22 11.97 -19.39 12.68
CA LEU A 22 11.46 -18.12 12.14
C LEU A 22 10.69 -18.31 10.82
N GLN A 23 11.19 -19.13 9.90
CA GLN A 23 10.53 -19.37 8.61
C GLN A 23 9.30 -20.27 8.79
N VAL A 24 9.45 -21.36 9.51
CA VAL A 24 8.38 -22.35 9.71
C VAL A 24 7.21 -21.74 10.47
N ASP A 25 7.49 -21.04 11.56
CA ASP A 25 6.46 -20.43 12.40
C ASP A 25 5.76 -19.29 11.66
N SER A 26 6.51 -18.42 10.97
CA SER A 26 5.90 -17.29 10.20
C SER A 26 4.99 -17.81 9.08
N TYR A 27 5.35 -18.90 8.41
CA TYR A 27 4.50 -19.45 7.36
C TYR A 27 3.29 -20.19 7.92
N ARG A 28 3.42 -20.86 9.08
CA ARG A 28 2.29 -21.43 9.81
C ARG A 28 1.30 -20.35 10.24
N ASP A 29 1.82 -19.25 10.78
CA ASP A 29 1.02 -18.09 11.19
C ASP A 29 0.37 -17.40 9.99
N PHE A 30 1.05 -17.38 8.83
CA PHE A 30 0.48 -16.84 7.58
C PHE A 30 -0.70 -17.69 7.10
N LEU A 31 -0.57 -19.01 7.06
CA LEU A 31 -1.61 -19.91 6.56
C LEU A 31 -2.73 -20.15 7.58
N GLN A 32 -2.43 -20.15 8.88
CA GLN A 32 -3.35 -20.53 9.97
C GLN A 32 -4.20 -21.77 9.66
N ARG A 33 -3.58 -22.77 8.99
CA ARG A 33 -4.26 -23.95 8.45
C ARG A 33 -4.94 -24.78 9.53
N ASP A 34 -4.24 -24.97 10.66
CA ASP A 34 -4.67 -25.84 11.76
C ASP A 34 -5.60 -25.12 12.76
N VAL A 35 -5.90 -23.83 12.52
CA VAL A 35 -6.73 -23.01 13.39
C VAL A 35 -8.16 -22.98 12.84
N PRO A 36 -9.19 -23.26 13.67
CA PRO A 36 -10.59 -23.14 13.26
C PRO A 36 -10.89 -21.73 12.73
N PRO A 37 -11.76 -21.57 11.70
CA PRO A 37 -12.05 -20.27 11.11
C PRO A 37 -12.46 -19.18 12.09
N ALA A 38 -13.21 -19.54 13.14
CA ALA A 38 -13.68 -18.60 14.17
C ALA A 38 -12.58 -18.09 15.11
N GLU A 39 -11.46 -18.81 15.22
CA GLU A 39 -10.34 -18.48 16.12
C GLU A 39 -9.14 -17.88 15.38
N ARG A 40 -9.22 -17.75 14.05
CA ARG A 40 -8.14 -17.18 13.24
C ARG A 40 -7.91 -15.72 13.57
N LYS A 41 -6.63 -15.39 13.73
CA LYS A 41 -6.20 -14.01 13.93
C LYS A 41 -6.25 -13.27 12.60
N ASN A 42 -6.51 -11.96 12.65
CA ASN A 42 -6.45 -11.10 11.47
C ASN A 42 -5.00 -10.81 11.08
N GLN A 43 -4.34 -11.82 10.52
CA GLN A 43 -2.95 -11.76 10.02
C GLN A 43 -2.77 -12.73 8.85
N GLY A 44 -1.76 -12.46 8.00
CA GLY A 44 -1.42 -13.30 6.88
C GLY A 44 -2.55 -13.45 5.86
N LEU A 45 -2.91 -14.68 5.50
CA LEU A 45 -3.92 -14.95 4.49
C LEU A 45 -5.32 -14.44 4.90
N GLN A 46 -5.66 -14.54 6.18
CA GLN A 46 -6.93 -14.03 6.72
C GLN A 46 -7.02 -12.51 6.57
N GLU A 47 -5.94 -11.78 6.85
CA GLU A 47 -5.87 -10.33 6.71
C GLU A 47 -6.04 -9.90 5.26
N VAL A 48 -5.40 -10.59 4.31
CA VAL A 48 -5.52 -10.30 2.87
C VAL A 48 -6.96 -10.43 2.41
N PHE A 49 -7.68 -11.47 2.83
CA PHE A 49 -9.09 -11.60 2.48
C PHE A 49 -9.95 -10.51 3.13
N ASN A 50 -9.72 -10.20 4.39
CA ASN A 50 -10.48 -9.15 5.10
C ASN A 50 -10.21 -7.74 4.54
N GLU A 51 -9.03 -7.49 3.96
CA GLU A 51 -8.70 -6.22 3.32
C GLU A 51 -9.39 -6.05 1.97
N ILE A 52 -9.51 -7.14 1.19
CA ILE A 52 -10.07 -7.11 -0.17
C ILE A 52 -11.60 -7.14 -0.13
N PHE A 53 -12.18 -7.92 0.76
CA PHE A 53 -13.63 -8.11 0.84
C PHE A 53 -14.24 -7.31 2.01
N PRO A 54 -15.48 -6.82 1.87
CA PRO A 54 -16.45 -7.07 0.79
C PRO A 54 -16.14 -6.28 -0.50
N ILE A 55 -16.45 -6.89 -1.65
CA ILE A 55 -16.43 -6.20 -2.95
C ILE A 55 -17.88 -5.85 -3.29
N GLU A 56 -18.15 -4.55 -3.40
CA GLU A 56 -19.47 -4.03 -3.73
C GLU A 56 -19.55 -3.58 -5.20
N SER A 57 -20.70 -3.77 -5.83
CA SER A 57 -20.99 -3.21 -7.14
C SER A 57 -21.20 -1.69 -7.05
N PHE A 58 -21.01 -0.98 -8.16
CA PHE A 58 -21.16 0.49 -8.23
C PHE A 58 -22.54 0.98 -7.78
N ASP A 59 -23.60 0.22 -8.10
CA ASP A 59 -24.98 0.47 -7.71
C ASP A 59 -25.37 -0.07 -6.32
N LYS A 60 -24.41 -0.70 -5.61
CA LYS A 60 -24.59 -1.33 -4.29
C LYS A 60 -25.68 -2.38 -4.22
N GLN A 61 -26.10 -2.91 -5.36
CA GLN A 61 -27.13 -3.97 -5.40
C GLN A 61 -26.54 -5.37 -5.21
N MET A 62 -25.24 -5.51 -5.43
CA MET A 62 -24.50 -6.76 -5.25
C MET A 62 -23.31 -6.54 -4.33
N SER A 63 -23.09 -7.49 -3.42
CA SER A 63 -21.93 -7.54 -2.54
C SER A 63 -21.41 -8.96 -2.45
N LEU A 64 -20.11 -9.13 -2.63
CA LEU A 64 -19.40 -10.39 -2.44
C LEU A 64 -18.62 -10.32 -1.13
N GLU A 65 -19.01 -11.14 -0.16
CA GLU A 65 -18.42 -11.20 1.17
C GLU A 65 -17.57 -12.47 1.32
N PHE A 66 -16.47 -12.33 2.02
CA PHE A 66 -15.63 -13.45 2.43
C PHE A 66 -16.16 -14.04 3.74
N VAL A 67 -16.30 -15.37 3.80
CA VAL A 67 -16.74 -16.09 4.99
C VAL A 67 -15.58 -16.81 5.67
N SER A 68 -14.96 -17.72 4.93
CA SER A 68 -13.83 -18.52 5.44
C SER A 68 -12.99 -19.11 4.32
N TYR A 69 -11.82 -19.65 4.65
CA TYR A 69 -11.04 -20.46 3.72
C TYR A 69 -10.65 -21.79 4.35
N GLU A 70 -10.37 -22.76 3.50
CA GLU A 70 -9.87 -24.08 3.87
C GLU A 70 -8.71 -24.47 2.95
N ILE A 71 -7.65 -24.99 3.53
CA ILE A 71 -6.49 -25.52 2.80
C ILE A 71 -6.52 -27.04 2.94
N GLY A 72 -6.67 -27.73 1.82
CA GLY A 72 -6.73 -29.19 1.77
C GLY A 72 -5.42 -29.87 2.22
N ALA A 73 -5.43 -31.20 2.28
CA ALA A 73 -4.24 -31.95 2.60
C ALA A 73 -3.26 -31.99 1.41
N ALA A 74 -1.98 -31.70 1.64
CA ALA A 74 -0.95 -31.70 0.60
C ALA A 74 -0.75 -33.09 -0.03
N SER A 75 -0.89 -34.14 0.77
CA SER A 75 -0.62 -35.53 0.36
C SER A 75 -1.73 -36.21 -0.45
N GLU A 76 -2.97 -35.67 -0.45
CA GLU A 76 -4.11 -36.37 -1.05
C GLU A 76 -4.06 -36.45 -2.57
N GLN A 77 -3.36 -35.53 -3.24
CA GLN A 77 -3.37 -35.47 -4.71
C GLN A 77 -2.02 -35.72 -5.38
N LYS A 78 -0.88 -35.49 -4.70
CA LYS A 78 0.43 -35.43 -5.38
C LYS A 78 1.54 -36.29 -4.79
N GLY A 79 1.29 -37.02 -3.70
CA GLY A 79 2.30 -37.84 -3.02
C GLY A 79 3.13 -37.08 -1.98
N ASP A 80 4.17 -37.73 -1.47
CA ASP A 80 5.08 -37.16 -0.47
C ASP A 80 6.05 -36.15 -1.08
N VAL A 81 6.73 -35.38 -0.25
CA VAL A 81 7.77 -34.41 -0.63
C VAL A 81 8.82 -35.03 -1.57
N VAL A 82 9.26 -36.25 -1.24
CA VAL A 82 10.26 -36.99 -2.03
C VAL A 82 9.75 -37.34 -3.43
N ASP A 83 8.48 -37.71 -3.53
CA ASP A 83 7.85 -38.04 -4.81
C ASP A 83 7.67 -36.77 -5.68
N CYS A 84 7.32 -35.65 -5.08
CA CYS A 84 7.27 -34.37 -5.78
C CYS A 84 8.63 -33.94 -6.34
N ILE A 85 9.71 -34.17 -5.60
CA ILE A 85 11.07 -33.89 -6.08
C ILE A 85 11.45 -34.80 -7.27
N LYS A 86 11.18 -36.11 -7.17
CA LYS A 86 11.48 -37.07 -8.23
C LYS A 86 10.68 -36.82 -9.52
N ASP A 87 9.41 -36.52 -9.35
CA ASP A 87 8.48 -36.32 -10.45
C ASP A 87 8.53 -34.89 -11.06
N GLY A 88 9.33 -34.00 -10.48
CA GLY A 88 9.41 -32.60 -10.93
C GLY A 88 8.14 -31.80 -10.66
N LYS A 89 7.35 -32.18 -9.66
CA LYS A 89 6.08 -31.53 -9.27
C LYS A 89 6.28 -30.45 -8.22
N ILE A 90 5.20 -29.72 -7.95
CA ILE A 90 5.11 -28.76 -6.83
C ILE A 90 4.45 -29.47 -5.65
N TYR A 91 5.02 -29.29 -4.46
CA TYR A 91 4.42 -29.73 -3.20
C TYR A 91 3.47 -28.64 -2.70
N ASP A 92 2.19 -28.79 -2.99
CA ASP A 92 1.14 -27.79 -2.73
C ASP A 92 -0.14 -28.44 -2.17
N ALA A 93 -1.06 -27.58 -1.76
CA ALA A 93 -2.38 -27.98 -1.31
C ALA A 93 -3.46 -27.05 -1.91
N PRO A 94 -4.66 -27.59 -2.23
CA PRO A 94 -5.74 -26.81 -2.79
C PRO A 94 -6.29 -25.83 -1.74
N LEU A 95 -6.51 -24.59 -2.17
CA LEU A 95 -7.18 -23.54 -1.40
C LEU A 95 -8.62 -23.43 -1.86
N TYR A 96 -9.54 -23.61 -0.94
CA TYR A 96 -10.96 -23.35 -1.11
C TYR A 96 -11.37 -22.15 -0.27
N VAL A 97 -12.21 -21.30 -0.82
CA VAL A 97 -12.72 -20.11 -0.14
C VAL A 97 -14.25 -20.13 -0.20
N ASP A 98 -14.86 -19.94 0.95
CA ASP A 98 -16.30 -19.82 1.08
C ASP A 98 -16.69 -18.35 0.99
N PHE A 99 -17.47 -18.02 -0.02
CA PHE A 99 -17.99 -16.69 -0.27
C PHE A 99 -19.49 -16.63 -0.04
N LEU A 100 -19.99 -15.46 0.30
CA LEU A 100 -21.41 -15.15 0.37
C LEU A 100 -21.70 -14.03 -0.65
N LEU A 101 -22.40 -14.38 -1.71
CA LEU A 101 -22.88 -13.42 -2.70
C LEU A 101 -24.27 -12.91 -2.29
N LYS A 102 -24.39 -11.61 -2.07
CA LYS A 102 -25.67 -10.93 -1.81
C LYS A 102 -26.13 -10.21 -3.07
N VAL A 103 -27.31 -10.57 -3.57
CA VAL A 103 -27.91 -9.96 -4.78
C VAL A 103 -29.34 -9.58 -4.45
N ASN A 104 -29.66 -8.30 -4.48
CA ASN A 104 -31.03 -7.79 -4.25
C ASN A 104 -31.69 -8.35 -2.98
N GLY A 105 -30.89 -8.58 -1.91
CA GLY A 105 -31.37 -9.14 -0.65
C GLY A 105 -31.44 -10.68 -0.58
N ALA A 106 -31.12 -11.38 -1.66
CA ALA A 106 -30.90 -12.83 -1.65
C ALA A 106 -29.45 -13.16 -1.32
N GLU A 107 -29.23 -14.15 -0.46
CA GLU A 107 -27.91 -14.62 -0.06
C GLU A 107 -27.62 -15.99 -0.72
N VAL A 108 -26.52 -16.08 -1.45
CA VAL A 108 -26.07 -17.31 -2.12
C VAL A 108 -24.67 -17.64 -1.60
N PRO A 109 -24.54 -18.65 -0.72
CA PRO A 109 -23.22 -19.14 -0.31
C PRO A 109 -22.63 -20.02 -1.42
N GLU A 110 -21.34 -19.85 -1.70
CA GLU A 110 -20.64 -20.66 -2.67
C GLU A 110 -19.20 -20.92 -2.24
N ARG A 111 -18.74 -22.17 -2.46
CA ARG A 111 -17.36 -22.58 -2.20
C ARG A 111 -16.59 -22.60 -3.50
N VAL A 112 -15.54 -21.76 -3.58
CA VAL A 112 -14.75 -21.57 -4.78
C VAL A 112 -13.33 -22.10 -4.59
N TYR A 113 -12.86 -22.89 -5.55
CA TYR A 113 -11.45 -23.28 -5.65
C TYR A 113 -10.63 -22.09 -6.17
N MET A 114 -9.71 -21.60 -5.35
CA MET A 114 -8.87 -20.41 -5.69
C MET A 114 -7.52 -20.79 -6.29
N GLY A 115 -7.16 -22.06 -6.31
CA GLY A 115 -5.87 -22.55 -6.79
C GLY A 115 -5.12 -23.34 -5.74
N ASP A 116 -3.90 -23.76 -6.08
CA ASP A 116 -3.02 -24.51 -5.19
C ASP A 116 -2.01 -23.56 -4.53
N ILE A 117 -1.82 -23.72 -3.21
CA ILE A 117 -0.82 -22.99 -2.44
C ILE A 117 0.35 -23.94 -2.13
N PRO A 118 1.61 -23.54 -2.45
CA PRO A 118 2.76 -24.32 -2.05
C PRO A 118 2.85 -24.49 -0.53
N ILE A 119 3.13 -25.69 -0.06
CA ILE A 119 3.25 -25.98 1.37
C ILE A 119 4.73 -26.08 1.74
N MET A 120 5.09 -25.48 2.86
CA MET A 120 6.43 -25.54 3.42
C MET A 120 6.70 -26.91 4.04
N THR A 121 7.87 -27.46 3.77
CA THR A 121 8.34 -28.69 4.40
C THR A 121 8.76 -28.44 5.86
N GLU A 122 8.95 -29.50 6.63
CA GLU A 122 9.46 -29.39 8.01
C GLU A 122 10.86 -28.76 8.09
N GLN A 123 11.60 -28.77 6.99
CA GLN A 123 12.94 -28.20 6.88
C GLN A 123 12.93 -26.71 6.49
N GLY A 124 11.75 -26.10 6.35
CA GLY A 124 11.61 -24.69 5.97
C GLY A 124 11.81 -24.42 4.47
N THR A 125 11.72 -25.43 3.62
CA THR A 125 11.86 -25.34 2.17
C THR A 125 10.52 -25.47 1.46
N PHE A 126 10.46 -25.01 0.21
CA PHE A 126 9.36 -25.26 -0.72
C PHE A 126 9.85 -26.10 -1.89
N VAL A 127 9.07 -27.07 -2.31
CA VAL A 127 9.37 -27.86 -3.52
C VAL A 127 8.61 -27.27 -4.70
N ILE A 128 9.32 -26.66 -5.63
CA ILE A 128 8.75 -26.03 -6.82
C ILE A 128 9.38 -26.65 -8.06
N ASN A 129 8.59 -27.34 -8.88
CA ASN A 129 9.03 -28.05 -10.07
C ASN A 129 10.19 -29.04 -9.75
N GLY A 130 10.09 -29.75 -8.64
CA GLY A 130 11.10 -30.71 -8.19
C GLY A 130 12.36 -30.11 -7.57
N ALA A 131 12.48 -28.80 -7.49
CA ALA A 131 13.61 -28.13 -6.86
C ALA A 131 13.23 -27.59 -5.48
N GLU A 132 14.06 -27.86 -4.48
CA GLU A 132 13.90 -27.25 -3.16
C GLU A 132 14.33 -25.79 -3.20
N ARG A 133 13.48 -24.92 -2.69
CA ARG A 133 13.69 -23.47 -2.65
C ARG A 133 13.40 -22.92 -1.26
N VAL A 134 14.10 -21.86 -0.91
CA VAL A 134 13.93 -21.15 0.37
C VAL A 134 13.59 -19.70 0.10
N ILE A 135 12.69 -19.13 0.90
CA ILE A 135 12.39 -17.70 0.87
C ILE A 135 13.46 -16.99 1.69
N ILE A 136 14.15 -16.04 1.05
CA ILE A 136 15.15 -15.21 1.70
C ILE A 136 14.53 -13.84 1.92
N SER A 137 14.59 -13.36 3.18
CA SER A 137 14.11 -12.02 3.54
C SER A 137 14.97 -10.95 2.85
N GLN A 138 14.32 -9.96 2.27
CA GLN A 138 14.97 -8.82 1.63
C GLN A 138 14.61 -7.54 2.38
N LEU A 139 15.65 -6.75 2.71
CA LEU A 139 15.44 -5.44 3.28
C LEU A 139 14.98 -4.45 2.21
N HIS A 140 13.96 -3.68 2.53
CA HIS A 140 13.47 -2.60 1.69
C HIS A 140 13.18 -1.35 2.54
N ARG A 141 12.99 -0.21 1.91
CA ARG A 141 12.57 1.00 2.62
C ARG A 141 11.17 0.79 3.19
N SER A 142 11.00 1.19 4.45
CA SER A 142 9.68 1.13 5.11
C SER A 142 8.67 2.03 4.39
N PRO A 143 7.38 1.65 4.42
CA PRO A 143 6.31 2.55 4.02
C PRO A 143 6.36 3.87 4.81
N GLY A 144 6.05 4.97 4.14
CA GLY A 144 6.07 6.28 4.75
C GLY A 144 6.59 7.37 3.81
N ILE A 145 6.94 8.52 4.36
CA ILE A 145 7.44 9.67 3.61
C ILE A 145 8.92 9.87 3.93
N CYS A 146 9.76 9.87 2.87
CA CYS A 146 11.20 10.13 2.97
C CYS A 146 11.50 11.48 2.36
N PHE A 147 12.10 12.39 3.15
CA PHE A 147 12.56 13.70 2.70
C PHE A 147 14.02 13.65 2.31
N GLU A 148 14.35 14.27 1.19
CA GLU A 148 15.72 14.36 0.67
C GLU A 148 16.08 15.83 0.38
N LYS A 149 17.34 16.15 0.57
CA LYS A 149 17.90 17.48 0.30
C LYS A 149 19.12 17.31 -0.60
N THR A 150 19.09 17.91 -1.78
CA THR A 150 20.15 17.81 -2.77
C THR A 150 20.69 19.19 -3.10
N ARG A 151 22.02 19.34 -3.24
CA ARG A 151 22.62 20.59 -3.68
C ARG A 151 22.81 20.56 -5.19
N HIS A 152 22.16 21.51 -5.87
CA HIS A 152 22.30 21.68 -7.31
C HIS A 152 23.66 22.28 -7.67
N THR A 153 24.14 22.09 -8.91
CA THR A 153 25.41 22.64 -9.42
C THR A 153 25.48 24.17 -9.36
N SER A 154 24.34 24.86 -9.41
CA SER A 154 24.22 26.32 -9.20
C SER A 154 24.39 26.75 -7.75
N GLY A 155 24.67 25.85 -6.80
CA GLY A 155 24.76 26.14 -5.38
C GLY A 155 23.40 26.15 -4.63
N ARG A 156 22.28 26.16 -5.35
CA ARG A 156 20.93 26.17 -4.75
C ARG A 156 20.59 24.80 -4.13
N THR A 157 19.92 24.81 -3.01
CA THR A 157 19.42 23.60 -2.37
C THR A 157 18.04 23.26 -2.93
N LEU A 158 17.89 22.05 -3.43
CA LEU A 158 16.63 21.49 -3.90
C LEU A 158 16.12 20.49 -2.87
N TYR A 159 14.82 20.52 -2.63
CA TYR A 159 14.14 19.60 -1.75
C TYR A 159 13.33 18.60 -2.59
N SER A 160 13.25 17.40 -2.09
CA SER A 160 12.39 16.37 -2.67
C SER A 160 11.84 15.48 -1.56
N TYR A 161 10.70 14.89 -1.80
CA TYR A 161 10.18 13.86 -0.91
C TYR A 161 9.59 12.72 -1.72
N ARG A 162 9.64 11.56 -1.12
CA ARG A 162 9.16 10.32 -1.70
C ARG A 162 8.11 9.71 -0.79
N ILE A 163 6.96 9.39 -1.34
CA ILE A 163 5.91 8.66 -0.66
C ILE A 163 6.04 7.20 -1.07
N ILE A 164 6.26 6.35 -0.08
CA ILE A 164 6.40 4.90 -0.23
C ILE A 164 5.16 4.27 0.37
N PRO A 165 4.23 3.75 -0.46
CA PRO A 165 3.07 3.04 0.04
C PRO A 165 3.47 1.65 0.55
N ASP A 166 2.63 1.03 1.35
CA ASP A 166 2.77 -0.36 1.74
C ASP A 166 2.68 -1.28 0.51
N ARG A 167 1.75 -1.02 -0.37
CA ARG A 167 1.58 -1.72 -1.66
C ARG A 167 1.38 -0.71 -2.78
N GLY A 168 2.04 -0.93 -3.92
CA GLY A 168 1.89 -0.10 -5.11
C GLY A 168 3.14 0.67 -5.51
N SER A 169 2.97 1.62 -6.43
CA SER A 169 4.07 2.41 -6.98
C SER A 169 4.47 3.56 -6.07
N TRP A 170 5.76 3.83 -6.00
CA TRP A 170 6.29 4.98 -5.28
C TRP A 170 5.98 6.28 -6.02
N MET A 171 5.78 7.33 -5.26
CA MET A 171 5.52 8.66 -5.77
C MET A 171 6.64 9.60 -5.31
N ASP A 172 7.35 10.21 -6.26
CA ASP A 172 8.41 11.17 -5.99
C ASP A 172 7.90 12.59 -6.28
N VAL A 173 8.05 13.50 -5.33
CA VAL A 173 7.79 14.93 -5.51
C VAL A 173 9.09 15.70 -5.42
N GLN A 174 9.38 16.55 -6.41
CA GLN A 174 10.65 17.24 -6.53
C GLN A 174 10.45 18.71 -6.86
N PHE A 175 11.17 19.57 -6.15
CA PHE A 175 11.29 20.99 -6.45
C PHE A 175 12.35 21.18 -7.53
N ASP A 176 12.03 22.00 -8.53
CA ASP A 176 12.96 22.39 -9.60
C ASP A 176 13.71 23.68 -9.21
N ILE A 177 14.74 24.01 -9.98
CA ILE A 177 15.53 25.24 -9.82
C ILE A 177 14.70 26.51 -9.96
N ASN A 178 13.60 26.44 -10.70
CA ASN A 178 12.66 27.55 -10.93
C ASN A 178 11.49 27.57 -9.94
N ASP A 179 11.59 26.83 -8.83
CA ASP A 179 10.58 26.68 -7.79
C ASP A 179 9.27 25.98 -8.24
N TYR A 180 9.29 25.34 -9.40
CA TYR A 180 8.19 24.45 -9.81
C TYR A 180 8.24 23.14 -9.05
N ILE A 181 7.09 22.62 -8.69
CA ILE A 181 6.95 21.33 -8.02
C ILE A 181 6.42 20.30 -9.03
N TYR A 182 7.18 19.24 -9.20
CA TYR A 182 6.84 18.15 -10.09
C TYR A 182 6.60 16.86 -9.32
N ILE A 183 5.65 16.09 -9.81
CA ILE A 183 5.35 14.76 -9.31
C ILE A 183 5.70 13.71 -10.37
N TYR A 184 6.29 12.61 -9.92
CA TYR A 184 6.63 11.46 -10.72
C TYR A 184 5.89 10.26 -10.17
N LEU A 185 4.99 9.69 -10.98
CA LEU A 185 4.29 8.46 -10.70
C LEU A 185 4.99 7.33 -11.46
N ASP A 186 5.22 6.22 -10.79
CA ASP A 186 5.87 5.03 -11.35
C ASP A 186 7.26 5.22 -11.95
N ARG A 187 8.26 4.75 -11.20
CA ARG A 187 9.67 4.83 -11.57
C ARG A 187 10.10 3.84 -12.66
N ARG A 188 9.29 2.81 -12.97
CA ARG A 188 9.75 1.63 -13.70
C ARG A 188 9.74 1.73 -15.22
N ARG A 189 8.87 2.53 -15.86
CA ARG A 189 8.71 2.46 -17.32
C ARG A 189 8.95 3.75 -18.10
N ARG A 190 8.49 4.88 -17.68
CA ARG A 190 8.81 6.21 -18.25
C ARG A 190 8.45 7.20 -17.16
N ARG A 191 9.41 7.96 -16.64
CA ARG A 191 9.15 9.03 -15.68
C ARG A 191 8.22 10.06 -16.31
N ARG A 192 6.92 9.87 -16.16
CA ARG A 192 5.95 10.91 -16.51
C ARG A 192 6.01 11.96 -15.43
N LYS A 193 6.32 13.16 -15.86
CA LYS A 193 6.47 14.36 -15.04
C LYS A 193 5.18 15.17 -15.15
N PHE A 194 4.56 15.47 -14.03
CA PHE A 194 3.37 16.32 -13.95
C PHE A 194 3.62 17.47 -13.00
N TYR A 195 2.96 18.60 -13.20
CA TYR A 195 2.91 19.63 -12.16
C TYR A 195 2.08 19.11 -10.98
N ILE A 196 2.52 19.44 -9.76
CA ILE A 196 1.80 19.03 -8.54
C ILE A 196 0.35 19.56 -8.54
N THR A 197 0.11 20.75 -9.06
CA THR A 197 -1.22 21.35 -9.17
C THR A 197 -2.14 20.53 -10.05
N THR A 198 -1.66 19.99 -11.16
CA THR A 198 -2.44 19.10 -12.04
C THR A 198 -2.84 17.81 -11.31
N PHE A 199 -1.93 17.27 -10.53
CA PHE A 199 -2.20 16.08 -9.72
C PHE A 199 -3.21 16.38 -8.61
N LEU A 200 -3.05 17.48 -7.88
CA LEU A 200 -3.97 17.88 -6.83
C LEU A 200 -5.41 18.06 -7.36
N ARG A 201 -5.56 18.66 -8.54
CA ARG A 201 -6.88 18.77 -9.20
C ARG A 201 -7.49 17.40 -9.50
N ALA A 202 -6.68 16.43 -9.89
CA ALA A 202 -7.16 15.08 -10.18
C ALA A 202 -7.62 14.31 -8.93
N ILE A 203 -7.06 14.60 -7.76
CA ILE A 203 -7.39 13.91 -6.50
C ILE A 203 -8.46 14.60 -5.65
N GLY A 204 -9.00 15.74 -6.11
CA GLY A 204 -10.16 16.36 -5.44
C GLY A 204 -10.03 17.84 -5.05
N TYR A 205 -8.98 18.55 -5.52
CA TYR A 205 -8.81 19.99 -5.34
C TYR A 205 -8.97 20.71 -6.69
N PRO A 206 -10.21 20.87 -7.22
CA PRO A 206 -10.43 21.32 -8.60
C PRO A 206 -10.08 22.78 -8.84
N THR A 207 -10.21 23.65 -7.84
CA THR A 207 -10.02 25.10 -7.97
C THR A 207 -8.66 25.55 -7.42
N ASN A 208 -8.20 26.72 -7.87
CA ASN A 208 -7.00 27.36 -7.31
C ASN A 208 -7.18 27.68 -5.83
N ARG A 209 -8.37 28.10 -5.47
CA ARG A 209 -8.73 28.38 -4.07
C ARG A 209 -8.56 27.17 -3.16
N ASP A 210 -9.01 25.98 -3.61
CA ASP A 210 -8.88 24.76 -2.82
C ASP A 210 -7.42 24.44 -2.56
N ILE A 211 -6.57 24.54 -3.61
CA ILE A 211 -5.13 24.27 -3.49
C ILE A 211 -4.45 25.30 -2.58
N LEU A 212 -4.81 26.59 -2.74
CA LEU A 212 -4.19 27.66 -1.95
C LEU A 212 -4.59 27.59 -0.48
N SER A 213 -5.84 27.24 -0.18
CA SER A 213 -6.32 27.13 1.20
C SER A 213 -5.64 26.04 2.00
N GLU A 214 -5.13 24.98 1.32
CA GLU A 214 -4.35 23.92 1.96
C GLU A 214 -2.88 24.32 2.17
N CYS A 215 -2.32 25.14 1.27
CA CYS A 215 -0.92 25.51 1.29
C CYS A 215 -0.63 26.83 2.05
N TYR A 216 -1.60 27.72 2.10
CA TYR A 216 -1.47 29.07 2.65
C TYR A 216 -2.64 29.46 3.53
N GLU A 217 -2.42 30.43 4.40
CA GLU A 217 -3.46 31.00 5.24
C GLU A 217 -4.32 31.99 4.42
N VAL A 218 -5.55 31.60 4.10
CA VAL A 218 -6.51 32.44 3.37
C VAL A 218 -7.32 33.27 4.36
N LYS A 219 -7.26 34.59 4.25
CA LYS A 219 -8.00 35.56 5.11
C LYS A 219 -9.02 36.36 4.30
N LYS A 220 -10.19 36.53 4.84
CA LYS A 220 -11.20 37.42 4.27
C LYS A 220 -11.03 38.82 4.83
N HIS A 221 -10.83 39.79 3.97
CA HIS A 221 -10.75 41.19 4.34
C HIS A 221 -11.85 42.02 3.62
N SER A 222 -12.39 43.00 4.30
CA SER A 222 -13.23 44.03 3.62
C SER A 222 -12.33 45.05 2.92
N VAL A 223 -12.76 45.58 1.78
CA VAL A 223 -12.01 46.59 1.02
C VAL A 223 -11.63 47.77 1.91
N SER A 224 -12.55 48.23 2.75
CA SER A 224 -12.32 49.34 3.70
C SER A 224 -11.27 48.99 4.78
N SER A 225 -11.02 47.71 5.10
CA SER A 225 -9.95 47.30 6.01
C SER A 225 -8.61 47.21 5.29
N LEU A 226 -8.59 46.81 4.03
CA LEU A 226 -7.36 46.75 3.21
C LEU A 226 -6.83 48.15 2.92
N LEU A 227 -7.70 49.12 2.61
CA LEU A 227 -7.32 50.52 2.39
C LEU A 227 -6.68 51.20 3.62
N LYS A 228 -6.85 50.67 4.81
CA LYS A 228 -6.22 51.14 6.04
C LYS A 228 -4.86 50.49 6.33
N GLN A 229 -4.53 49.43 5.64
CA GLN A 229 -3.21 48.78 5.78
C GLN A 229 -2.19 49.53 4.96
N LYS A 230 -1.07 49.91 5.62
CA LYS A 230 0.04 50.63 5.00
C LYS A 230 0.96 49.79 4.13
N ASP A 231 0.87 48.48 4.23
CA ASP A 231 1.70 47.55 3.47
C ASP A 231 0.83 46.38 3.00
N LEU A 232 0.62 46.32 1.70
CA LEU A 232 -0.08 45.23 1.02
C LEU A 232 0.90 44.24 0.34
N SER A 233 2.21 44.49 0.50
CA SER A 233 3.21 43.60 -0.11
C SER A 233 3.10 42.18 0.47
N GLY A 234 2.97 41.20 -0.41
CA GLY A 234 2.81 39.79 -0.02
C GLY A 234 1.36 39.29 0.08
N PHE A 235 0.38 40.14 -0.14
CA PHE A 235 -1.01 39.69 -0.29
C PHE A 235 -1.32 39.43 -1.76
N TYR A 236 -2.00 38.33 -2.03
CA TYR A 236 -2.41 37.89 -3.35
C TYR A 236 -3.92 37.64 -3.32
N THR A 237 -4.62 37.93 -4.40
CA THR A 237 -6.03 37.54 -4.58
C THR A 237 -6.12 36.02 -4.76
N VAL A 238 -7.14 35.42 -4.16
CA VAL A 238 -7.40 33.98 -4.30
C VAL A 238 -8.42 33.70 -5.39
N ASP A 239 -9.41 34.61 -5.49
CA ASP A 239 -10.49 34.54 -6.48
C ASP A 239 -10.49 35.82 -7.31
N ASP A 240 -11.16 35.78 -8.46
CA ASP A 240 -11.45 36.97 -9.28
C ASP A 240 -12.31 37.96 -8.49
N ILE A 241 -11.96 39.23 -8.56
CA ILE A 241 -12.75 40.30 -7.99
C ILE A 241 -13.56 40.98 -9.10
N THR A 242 -14.87 40.83 -9.02
CA THR A 242 -15.83 41.43 -9.98
C THR A 242 -16.66 42.52 -9.36
N THR A 243 -17.17 43.43 -10.18
CA THR A 243 -18.20 44.40 -9.78
C THR A 243 -19.58 43.74 -9.66
N GLU A 244 -20.59 44.49 -9.14
CA GLU A 244 -21.98 44.04 -9.09
C GLU A 244 -22.58 43.73 -10.49
N ASP A 245 -21.98 44.27 -11.55
CA ASP A 245 -22.36 44.05 -12.97
C ASP A 245 -21.53 42.92 -13.63
N ASP A 246 -20.90 42.03 -12.85
CA ASP A 246 -20.02 40.94 -13.32
C ASP A 246 -18.82 41.40 -14.18
N VAL A 247 -18.40 42.65 -14.07
CA VAL A 247 -17.19 43.13 -14.73
C VAL A 247 -15.98 42.78 -13.89
N LEU A 248 -15.02 42.05 -14.49
CA LEU A 248 -13.76 41.66 -13.86
C LEU A 248 -12.93 42.91 -13.56
N VAL A 249 -12.52 43.07 -12.30
CA VAL A 249 -11.67 44.19 -11.84
C VAL A 249 -10.26 43.73 -11.58
N ILE A 250 -10.09 42.61 -10.91
CA ILE A 250 -8.78 42.03 -10.60
C ILE A 250 -8.88 40.51 -10.81
N ASP A 251 -7.94 39.96 -11.57
CA ASP A 251 -7.80 38.50 -11.75
C ASP A 251 -7.38 37.79 -10.45
N GLU A 252 -7.62 36.51 -10.40
CA GLU A 252 -7.06 35.66 -9.35
C GLU A 252 -5.53 35.65 -9.39
N LEU A 253 -4.89 35.37 -8.23
CA LEU A 253 -3.43 35.25 -8.08
C LEU A 253 -2.62 36.54 -8.40
N VAL A 254 -3.25 37.66 -8.41
CA VAL A 254 -2.58 38.97 -8.58
C VAL A 254 -2.13 39.51 -7.24
N GLN A 255 -0.88 39.98 -7.19
CA GLN A 255 -0.35 40.66 -5.99
C GLN A 255 -1.04 42.03 -5.82
N LEU A 256 -1.52 42.26 -4.61
CA LEU A 256 -2.09 43.57 -4.28
C LEU A 256 -0.97 44.60 -4.17
N THR A 257 -1.17 45.75 -4.82
CA THR A 257 -0.27 46.91 -4.78
C THR A 257 -1.02 48.13 -4.32
N GLU A 258 -0.29 49.17 -3.86
CA GLU A 258 -0.89 50.42 -3.37
C GLU A 258 -1.46 51.33 -4.49
N ASN A 259 -1.36 50.93 -5.78
CA ASN A 259 -1.83 51.73 -6.94
C ASN A 259 -3.19 51.25 -7.43
#